data_f99f114efc601c89570520637225d536
#
_entry.id   f99f114efc601c89570520637225d536
#
_cell.length_a   1.000
_cell.length_b   1.000
_cell.length_c   1.000
_cell.angle_alpha   90.00
_cell.angle_beta   90.00
_cell.angle_gamma   90.00
#
_symmetry.space_group_name_H-M   'P 1'
#
loop_
_entity.id
_entity.type
_entity.pdbx_description
1 polymer ?
#
loop_
_entity_poly.entity_id
_entity_poly.type
_entity_poly.pdbx_seq_one_letter_code
_entity_poly.pdbx_strand_id
1 'polypeptide(L)'
;MKLTFLGTGTSQGVPVIGCRCKVCTSADRRDKRLRTAAMVETHGVRLVIDAGPDFRYQMLRTGVRHIDAILLTHEHKDHIGGLD
;
A
#
# COMPACT_ATOMS: atom_id res chain seq x y z
N MET A 1 -7.85 8.75 -16.54
CA MET A 1 -6.83 8.33 -15.55
C MET A 1 -7.51 8.06 -14.22
N LYS A 2 -7.11 6.99 -13.55
CA LYS A 2 -7.65 6.61 -12.26
C LYS A 2 -6.51 6.42 -11.27
N LEU A 3 -6.61 7.04 -10.11
CA LEU A 3 -5.65 6.89 -9.01
C LEU A 3 -6.33 6.12 -7.88
N THR A 4 -5.71 5.04 -7.44
CA THR A 4 -6.19 4.24 -6.31
C THR A 4 -5.15 4.26 -5.21
N PHE A 5 -5.53 4.68 -4.00
CA PHE A 5 -4.66 4.56 -2.84
C PHE A 5 -4.76 3.13 -2.29
N LEU A 6 -3.66 2.40 -2.38
CA LEU A 6 -3.58 1.03 -1.89
C LEU A 6 -3.33 0.99 -0.37
N GLY A 7 -2.66 2.01 0.14
CA GLY A 7 -2.42 2.19 1.55
C GLY A 7 -1.97 3.61 1.83
N THR A 8 -2.31 4.13 3.00
CA THR A 8 -2.00 5.50 3.42
C THR A 8 -1.40 5.57 4.82
N GLY A 9 -0.95 4.43 5.36
CA GLY A 9 -0.44 4.29 6.72
C GLY A 9 1.07 4.45 6.84
N THR A 10 1.68 5.32 6.06
CA THR A 10 3.13 5.56 6.02
C THR A 10 3.90 4.27 5.74
N SER A 11 5.18 4.20 6.11
CA SER A 11 6.00 3.01 5.85
C SER A 11 5.74 1.87 6.83
N GLN A 12 5.02 2.12 7.93
CA GLN A 12 4.77 1.11 8.97
C GLN A 12 3.32 0.61 9.00
N GLY A 13 2.41 1.31 8.34
CA GLY A 13 0.99 1.03 8.46
C GLY A 13 0.41 1.54 9.77
N VAL A 14 -0.90 1.40 9.95
CA VAL A 14 -1.61 1.76 11.19
C VAL A 14 -2.56 0.62 11.52
N PRO A 15 -2.57 0.10 12.73
CA PRO A 15 -1.76 0.48 13.91
C PRO A 15 -0.29 0.09 13.79
N VAL A 16 0.57 0.85 14.44
CA VAL A 16 1.98 0.53 14.57
C VAL A 16 2.18 -0.47 15.70
N ILE A 17 3.00 -1.48 15.47
CA ILE A 17 3.26 -2.51 16.49
C ILE A 17 3.81 -1.86 17.76
N GLY A 18 3.15 -2.15 18.89
CA GLY A 18 3.53 -1.61 20.19
C GLY A 18 3.06 -0.19 20.48
N CYS A 19 2.48 0.50 19.51
CA CYS A 19 1.96 1.85 19.73
C CYS A 19 0.63 1.78 20.47
N ARG A 20 0.50 2.60 21.53
CA ARG A 20 -0.71 2.67 22.34
C ARG A 20 -1.43 4.01 22.21
N CYS A 21 -1.14 4.80 21.18
CA CYS A 21 -1.82 6.07 20.96
C CYS A 21 -3.30 5.85 20.63
N LYS A 22 -4.07 6.94 20.69
CA LYS A 22 -5.50 6.89 20.48
C LYS A 22 -5.91 6.30 19.14
N VAL A 23 -5.16 6.60 18.09
CA VAL A 23 -5.42 6.09 16.74
C VAL A 23 -5.06 4.62 16.64
N CYS A 24 -3.87 4.21 17.10
CA CYS A 24 -3.41 2.82 17.00
C CYS A 24 -4.23 1.85 17.84
N THR A 25 -4.88 2.33 18.91
CA THR A 25 -5.75 1.50 19.76
C THR A 25 -7.22 1.61 19.39
N SER A 26 -7.55 2.43 18.40
CA SER A 26 -8.94 2.63 17.96
C SER A 26 -9.52 1.36 17.31
N ALA A 27 -10.82 1.14 17.49
CA ALA A 27 -11.55 0.09 16.81
C ALA A 27 -12.13 0.57 15.47
N ASP A 28 -12.01 1.85 15.13
CA ASP A 28 -12.53 2.41 13.89
C ASP A 28 -11.71 1.90 12.70
N ARG A 29 -12.40 1.39 11.67
CA ARG A 29 -11.75 0.87 10.46
C ARG A 29 -10.96 1.95 9.71
N ARG A 30 -11.34 3.21 9.81
CA ARG A 30 -10.63 4.32 9.19
C ARG A 30 -9.26 4.57 9.80
N ASP A 31 -9.05 4.07 11.02
CA ASP A 31 -7.76 4.16 11.72
C ASP A 31 -6.88 2.93 11.46
N LYS A 32 -7.31 2.02 10.58
CA LYS A 32 -6.54 0.83 10.20
C LYS A 32 -6.10 0.99 8.75
N ARG A 33 -4.80 1.20 8.55
CA ARG A 33 -4.26 1.55 7.23
C ARG A 33 -3.07 0.70 6.88
N LEU A 34 -3.05 0.21 5.64
CA LEU A 34 -1.90 -0.50 5.10
C LEU A 34 -0.77 0.48 4.78
N ARG A 35 0.42 -0.06 4.58
CA ARG A 35 1.61 0.72 4.24
C ARG A 35 1.40 1.48 2.93
N THR A 36 2.05 2.63 2.82
CA THR A 36 1.83 3.55 1.69
C THR A 36 2.14 2.90 0.35
N ALA A 37 1.18 2.97 -0.55
CA ALA A 37 1.31 2.58 -1.95
C ALA A 37 0.13 3.16 -2.73
N ALA A 38 0.32 3.30 -4.04
CA ALA A 38 -0.73 3.81 -4.92
C ALA A 38 -0.68 3.10 -6.26
N MET A 39 -1.82 3.09 -6.96
CA MET A 39 -1.90 2.53 -8.31
C MET A 39 -2.51 3.58 -9.24
N VAL A 40 -1.87 3.79 -10.39
CA VAL A 40 -2.35 4.68 -11.43
C VAL A 40 -2.76 3.85 -12.64
N GLU A 41 -3.96 4.07 -13.12
CA GLU A 41 -4.48 3.43 -14.33
C GLU A 41 -4.78 4.50 -15.37
N THR A 42 -4.21 4.33 -16.57
CA THR A 42 -4.45 5.25 -17.69
C THR A 42 -4.24 4.51 -19.01
N HIS A 43 -5.16 4.72 -19.97
CA HIS A 43 -5.07 4.15 -21.31
C HIS A 43 -4.74 2.64 -21.33
N GLY A 44 -5.32 1.88 -20.41
CA GLY A 44 -5.10 0.44 -20.31
C GLY A 44 -3.81 0.03 -19.63
N VAL A 45 -3.01 0.99 -19.18
CA VAL A 45 -1.75 0.75 -18.46
C VAL A 45 -1.97 0.89 -16.96
N ARG A 46 -1.42 -0.03 -16.17
CA ARG A 46 -1.46 0.00 -14.72
C ARG A 46 -0.06 0.12 -14.16
N LEU A 47 0.16 1.18 -13.37
CA LEU A 47 1.43 1.44 -12.70
C LEU A 47 1.20 1.40 -11.20
N VAL A 48 2.05 0.67 -10.48
CA VAL A 48 2.02 0.66 -9.01
C VAL A 48 3.22 1.46 -8.50
N ILE A 49 2.97 2.36 -7.57
CA ILE A 49 4.00 3.15 -6.91
C ILE A 49 4.24 2.52 -5.55
N ASP A 50 5.43 1.98 -5.37
CA ASP A 50 5.88 1.24 -4.20
C ASP A 50 5.15 -0.10 -3.99
N ALA A 51 5.94 -1.14 -3.75
CA ALA A 51 5.44 -2.48 -3.49
C ALA A 51 6.07 -2.99 -2.19
N GLY A 52 5.49 -2.57 -1.07
CA GLY A 52 5.96 -2.95 0.26
C GLY A 52 5.44 -4.31 0.70
N PRO A 53 5.61 -4.66 1.98
CA PRO A 53 5.19 -5.97 2.51
C PRO A 53 3.68 -6.24 2.37
N ASP A 54 2.85 -5.21 2.24
CA ASP A 54 1.40 -5.37 2.08
C ASP A 54 0.97 -5.53 0.61
N PHE A 55 1.91 -5.58 -0.34
CA PHE A 55 1.63 -5.60 -1.77
C PHE A 55 0.66 -6.71 -2.17
N ARG A 56 0.91 -7.93 -1.70
CA ARG A 56 0.06 -9.08 -2.00
C ARG A 56 -1.38 -8.83 -1.54
N TYR A 57 -1.57 -8.37 -0.33
CA TYR A 57 -2.88 -8.09 0.23
C TYR A 57 -3.57 -6.95 -0.53
N GLN A 58 -2.83 -5.90 -0.86
CA GLN A 58 -3.35 -4.75 -1.60
C GLN A 58 -3.85 -5.18 -2.98
N MET A 59 -3.12 -6.04 -3.68
CA MET A 59 -3.52 -6.54 -4.99
C MET A 59 -4.75 -7.44 -4.90
N LEU A 60 -4.81 -8.32 -3.91
CA LEU A 60 -5.96 -9.19 -3.69
C LEU A 60 -7.23 -8.39 -3.37
N ARG A 61 -7.08 -7.34 -2.55
CA ARG A 61 -8.20 -6.48 -2.17
C ARG A 61 -8.78 -5.70 -3.34
N THR A 62 -7.93 -5.24 -4.24
CA THR A 62 -8.37 -4.48 -5.42
C THR A 62 -8.84 -5.36 -6.58
N GLY A 63 -8.52 -6.66 -6.54
CA GLY A 63 -8.87 -7.57 -7.62
C GLY A 63 -8.00 -7.43 -8.86
N VAL A 64 -6.91 -6.68 -8.79
CA VAL A 64 -6.00 -6.47 -9.92
C VAL A 64 -5.18 -7.73 -10.19
N ARG A 65 -5.13 -8.16 -11.44
CA ARG A 65 -4.40 -9.36 -11.86
C ARG A 65 -3.22 -9.08 -12.78
N HIS A 66 -3.10 -7.85 -13.27
CA HIS A 66 -2.04 -7.47 -14.21
C HIS A 66 -1.52 -6.09 -13.88
N ILE A 67 -0.21 -5.95 -13.85
CA ILE A 67 0.49 -4.68 -13.60
C ILE A 67 1.54 -4.53 -14.71
N ASP A 68 1.59 -3.35 -15.32
CA ASP A 68 2.52 -3.08 -16.42
C ASP A 68 3.89 -2.64 -15.91
N ALA A 69 3.93 -1.92 -14.78
CA ALA A 69 5.20 -1.47 -14.20
C ALA A 69 5.04 -1.14 -12.72
N ILE A 70 6.15 -1.18 -12.00
CA ILE A 70 6.24 -0.77 -10.61
C ILE A 70 7.32 0.30 -10.51
N LEU A 71 6.95 1.44 -9.91
CA LEU A 71 7.86 2.54 -9.66
C LEU A 71 8.21 2.55 -8.18
N LEU A 72 9.50 2.56 -7.87
CA LEU A 72 9.99 2.58 -6.49
C LEU A 72 10.47 3.99 -6.17
N THR A 73 9.92 4.58 -5.11
CA THR A 73 10.33 5.93 -4.69
C THR A 73 11.68 5.88 -3.97
N HIS A 74 11.97 4.76 -3.30
CA HIS A 74 13.28 4.52 -2.69
C HIS A 74 13.42 3.02 -2.39
N GLU A 75 14.66 2.58 -2.13
CA GLU A 75 15.01 1.15 -2.00
C GLU A 75 14.88 0.62 -0.58
N HIS A 76 13.90 1.10 0.19
CA HIS A 76 13.64 0.57 1.51
C HIS A 76 12.80 -0.70 1.44
N LYS A 77 13.10 -1.65 2.32
CA LYS A 77 12.42 -2.93 2.36
C LYS A 77 10.90 -2.80 2.56
N ASP A 78 10.48 -1.79 3.29
CA ASP A 78 9.06 -1.50 3.52
C ASP A 78 8.32 -1.07 2.24
N HIS A 79 9.05 -0.70 1.17
CA HIS A 79 8.47 -0.31 -0.11
C HIS A 79 8.66 -1.35 -1.21
N ILE A 80 9.62 -2.26 -1.08
CA ILE A 80 9.93 -3.24 -2.13
C ILE A 80 9.84 -4.70 -1.66
N GLY A 81 9.64 -4.94 -0.36
CA GLY A 81 9.59 -6.29 0.19
C GLY A 81 8.52 -7.19 -0.42
N GLY A 82 7.50 -6.60 -1.02
CA GLY A 82 6.42 -7.35 -1.67
C GLY A 82 6.76 -7.90 -3.05
N LEU A 83 7.95 -7.61 -3.56
CA LEU A 83 8.40 -8.08 -4.88
C LEU A 83 9.02 -9.48 -4.85
N ASP A 84 9.32 -10.01 -3.70
CA ASP A 84 9.96 -11.32 -3.54
C ASP A 84 9.01 -12.49 -3.87
#